data_b710260046a8bf94bb3d3e30dbc07884
#
_entry.id   b710260046a8bf94bb3d3e30dbc07884
#
_cell.length_a   1.000
_cell.length_b   1.000
_cell.length_c   1.000
_cell.angle_alpha   90.00
_cell.angle_beta   90.00
_cell.angle_gamma   90.00
#
_symmetry.space_group_name_H-M   'P 1'
#
loop_
_entity.id
_entity.type
_entity.pdbx_description
1 polymer ?
#
loop_
_entity_poly.entity_id
_entity_poly.type
_entity_poly.pdbx_seq_one_letter_code
_entity_poly.pdbx_strand_id
1 'polypeptide(L)'
;HNIKTIKNIPLLLSKSINGEIEIRGEIYMPKKSFEELNTKKRKDKKTLDSLTKKEKSKLTESDKETIKNIRTEGTSEFINSRNAAAGSLRQKDSEITAKRDLRLLAYQIIEHDEPTVDNYYDQINLIDSLGFSVNTVKIANNIDEINNLLNQIDESRNDYDYQIDGAVLKVNSNLVQDNLGYTSKAPRWALAYKFSAEEQTTKLIDIKLQVGRTGAVTPVAVLEPINVGGALVSFATLHNPDEISRKDLRINDYVIVRLSLIHIWR
;
A
#
# COMPACT_ATOMS: atom_id res chain seq x y z
N HIS A 1 15.98 -3.49 13.16
CA HIS A 1 17.09 -3.38 12.20
C HIS A 1 16.61 -2.90 10.83
N ASN A 2 15.57 -3.47 10.25
CA ASN A 2 15.10 -3.16 8.90
C ASN A 2 14.74 -1.66 8.70
N ILE A 3 14.12 -1.02 9.68
CA ILE A 3 13.77 0.42 9.60
C ILE A 3 14.99 1.29 9.39
N LYS A 4 16.13 0.97 10.03
CA LYS A 4 17.39 1.72 9.89
C LYS A 4 18.01 1.65 8.49
N THR A 5 17.54 0.73 7.64
CA THR A 5 17.99 0.61 6.23
C THR A 5 17.20 1.50 5.27
N ILE A 6 16.12 2.13 5.73
CA ILE A 6 15.29 3.02 4.91
C ILE A 6 15.99 4.36 4.78
N LYS A 7 16.34 4.72 3.53
CA LYS A 7 17.28 5.82 3.24
C LYS A 7 16.80 7.21 3.66
N ASN A 8 15.50 7.45 3.69
CA ASN A 8 14.93 8.74 4.05
C ASN A 8 14.47 8.85 5.51
N ILE A 9 14.86 7.88 6.35
CA ILE A 9 14.72 7.99 7.80
C ILE A 9 16.01 8.56 8.35
N PRO A 10 16.00 9.76 8.95
CA PRO A 10 17.19 10.36 9.52
C PRO A 10 17.68 9.53 10.71
N LEU A 11 18.94 9.08 10.68
CA LEU A 11 19.59 8.43 11.82
C LEU A 11 20.13 9.45 12.84
N LEU A 12 20.19 10.70 12.43
CA LEU A 12 20.51 11.87 13.25
C LEU A 12 19.52 12.97 12.88
N LEU A 13 18.89 13.57 13.87
CA LEU A 13 17.93 14.66 13.64
C LEU A 13 18.66 15.91 13.15
N SER A 14 18.04 16.67 12.24
CA SER A 14 18.56 17.92 11.70
C SER A 14 18.59 19.05 12.74
N LYS A 15 17.80 18.93 13.80
CA LYS A 15 17.78 19.85 14.95
C LYS A 15 17.82 19.06 16.24
N SER A 16 18.49 19.58 17.25
CA SER A 16 18.45 19.04 18.60
C SER A 16 17.08 19.26 19.22
N ILE A 17 16.58 18.23 19.88
CA ILE A 17 15.41 18.29 20.76
C ILE A 17 15.84 17.81 22.14
N ASN A 18 15.22 18.36 23.18
CA ASN A 18 15.41 17.85 24.54
C ASN A 18 14.41 16.71 24.76
N GLY A 19 14.91 15.57 25.31
CA GLY A 19 14.05 14.43 25.59
C GLY A 19 13.80 13.51 24.41
N GLU A 20 12.67 12.83 24.41
CA GLU A 20 12.25 11.84 23.42
C GLU A 20 11.12 12.39 22.55
N ILE A 21 11.07 11.91 21.29
CA ILE A 21 9.98 12.20 20.37
C ILE A 21 9.55 10.91 19.67
N GLU A 22 8.26 10.62 19.70
CA GLU A 22 7.66 9.52 18.96
C GLU A 22 6.96 10.05 17.69
N ILE A 23 7.47 9.65 16.53
CA ILE A 23 6.93 10.06 15.21
C ILE A 23 6.28 8.86 14.52
N ARG A 24 5.04 9.05 14.09
CA ARG A 24 4.31 8.07 13.29
C ARG A 24 4.37 8.40 11.81
N GLY A 25 4.60 7.36 11.01
CA GLY A 25 4.65 7.48 9.56
C GLY A 25 4.18 6.19 8.87
N GLU A 26 4.04 6.26 7.56
CA GLU A 26 3.76 5.08 6.72
C GLU A 26 4.96 4.79 5.82
N ILE A 27 5.33 3.51 5.76
CA ILE A 27 6.40 3.05 4.87
C ILE A 27 5.77 2.60 3.56
N TYR A 28 6.28 3.11 2.46
CA TYR A 28 5.80 2.80 1.13
C TYR A 28 6.94 2.40 0.19
N MET A 29 6.60 1.81 -0.94
CA MET A 29 7.49 1.57 -2.06
C MET A 29 7.05 2.44 -3.24
N PRO A 30 7.94 3.26 -3.83
CA PRO A 30 7.63 4.04 -5.02
C PRO A 30 7.13 3.17 -6.17
N LYS A 31 6.21 3.70 -6.99
CA LYS A 31 5.64 3.00 -8.15
C LYS A 31 6.72 2.42 -9.06
N LYS A 32 7.73 3.22 -9.41
CA LYS A 32 8.84 2.79 -10.27
C LYS A 32 9.63 1.64 -9.63
N SER A 33 9.95 1.74 -8.36
CA SER A 33 10.71 0.71 -7.63
C SER A 33 9.92 -0.59 -7.51
N PHE A 34 8.60 -0.52 -7.37
CA PHE A 34 7.71 -1.67 -7.40
C PHE A 34 7.73 -2.39 -8.76
N GLU A 35 7.66 -1.66 -9.87
CA GLU A 35 7.71 -2.22 -11.22
C GLU A 35 9.08 -2.87 -11.52
N GLU A 36 10.16 -2.21 -11.12
CA GLU A 36 11.53 -2.75 -11.24
C GLU A 36 11.69 -4.03 -10.44
N LEU A 37 11.15 -4.07 -9.22
CA LEU A 37 11.19 -5.24 -8.36
C LEU A 37 10.44 -6.43 -8.98
N ASN A 38 9.22 -6.22 -9.47
CA ASN A 38 8.45 -7.29 -10.12
C ASN A 38 9.08 -7.74 -11.44
N THR A 39 9.71 -6.81 -12.18
CA THR A 39 10.47 -7.15 -13.38
C THR A 39 11.68 -8.03 -13.05
N LYS A 40 12.43 -7.70 -11.97
CA LYS A 40 13.51 -8.54 -11.46
C LYS A 40 12.98 -9.94 -11.10
N LYS A 41 11.90 -10.03 -10.33
CA LYS A 41 11.31 -11.31 -9.92
C LYS A 41 10.90 -12.20 -11.10
N ARG A 42 10.35 -11.59 -12.17
CA ARG A 42 10.05 -12.31 -13.42
C ARG A 42 11.29 -12.87 -14.09
N LYS A 43 12.37 -12.07 -14.15
CA LYS A 43 13.66 -12.53 -14.68
C LYS A 43 14.26 -13.64 -13.83
N ASP A 44 14.27 -13.47 -12.52
CA ASP A 44 14.78 -14.44 -11.56
C ASP A 44 14.03 -15.78 -11.66
N LYS A 45 12.70 -15.74 -11.83
CA LYS A 45 11.88 -16.94 -12.07
C LYS A 45 12.33 -17.69 -13.34
N LYS A 46 12.48 -16.96 -14.47
CA LYS A 46 12.94 -17.56 -15.73
C LYS A 46 14.34 -18.16 -15.58
N THR A 47 15.24 -17.47 -14.90
CA THR A 47 16.61 -17.95 -14.61
C THR A 47 16.57 -19.20 -13.75
N LEU A 48 15.78 -19.21 -12.67
CA LEU A 48 15.63 -20.36 -11.80
C LEU A 48 15.08 -21.57 -12.57
N ASP A 49 14.04 -21.36 -13.39
CA ASP A 49 13.44 -22.43 -14.21
C ASP A 49 14.44 -22.99 -15.24
N SER A 50 15.30 -22.15 -15.82
CA SER A 50 16.34 -22.60 -16.76
C SER A 50 17.46 -23.37 -16.05
N LEU A 51 17.91 -22.91 -14.89
CA LEU A 51 18.97 -23.55 -14.13
C LEU A 51 18.53 -24.88 -13.49
N THR A 52 17.27 -24.95 -13.03
CA THR A 52 16.72 -26.18 -12.43
C THR A 52 16.46 -27.29 -13.46
N LYS A 53 16.35 -26.94 -14.74
CA LYS A 53 16.24 -27.91 -15.85
C LYS A 53 17.61 -28.53 -16.25
N LYS A 54 18.73 -27.90 -15.87
CA LYS A 54 20.06 -28.48 -16.10
C LYS A 54 20.28 -29.69 -15.20
N GLU A 55 20.99 -30.68 -15.70
CA GLU A 55 21.46 -31.78 -14.85
C GLU A 55 22.34 -31.27 -13.70
N LYS A 56 22.14 -31.79 -12.48
CA LYS A 56 22.87 -31.33 -11.29
C LYS A 56 24.39 -31.38 -11.46
N SER A 57 24.92 -32.35 -12.22
CA SER A 57 26.32 -32.51 -12.56
C SER A 57 26.93 -31.43 -13.43
N LYS A 58 26.05 -30.68 -14.17
CA LYS A 58 26.46 -29.61 -15.08
C LYS A 58 26.27 -28.19 -14.49
N LEU A 59 25.87 -28.10 -13.22
CA LEU A 59 25.74 -26.83 -12.53
C LEU A 59 27.11 -26.37 -12.00
N THR A 60 27.49 -25.14 -12.41
CA THR A 60 28.68 -24.48 -11.84
C THR A 60 28.42 -24.01 -10.41
N GLU A 61 29.50 -23.71 -9.64
CA GLU A 61 29.31 -23.10 -8.32
C GLU A 61 28.57 -21.77 -8.37
N SER A 62 28.82 -20.96 -9.40
CA SER A 62 28.07 -19.71 -9.66
C SER A 62 26.58 -19.96 -9.91
N ASP A 63 26.22 -21.05 -10.64
CA ASP A 63 24.82 -21.44 -10.84
C ASP A 63 24.16 -21.81 -9.52
N LYS A 64 24.84 -22.54 -8.63
CA LYS A 64 24.35 -22.96 -7.32
C LYS A 64 24.13 -21.76 -6.40
N GLU A 65 25.06 -20.82 -6.40
CA GLU A 65 24.95 -19.57 -5.63
C GLU A 65 23.78 -18.72 -6.14
N THR A 66 23.62 -18.59 -7.46
CA THR A 66 22.50 -17.88 -8.10
C THR A 66 21.16 -18.51 -7.70
N ILE A 67 21.04 -19.84 -7.75
CA ILE A 67 19.84 -20.56 -7.30
C ILE A 67 19.53 -20.27 -5.84
N LYS A 68 20.57 -20.30 -4.97
CA LYS A 68 20.42 -20.03 -3.54
C LYS A 68 19.90 -18.60 -3.30
N ASN A 69 20.48 -17.60 -3.94
CA ASN A 69 20.11 -16.20 -3.81
C ASN A 69 18.67 -15.95 -4.29
N ILE A 70 18.29 -16.48 -5.47
CA ILE A 70 16.94 -16.36 -5.99
C ILE A 70 15.92 -17.02 -5.05
N ARG A 71 16.21 -18.20 -4.51
CA ARG A 71 15.32 -18.88 -3.56
C ARG A 71 15.15 -18.11 -2.25
N THR A 72 16.22 -17.47 -1.78
CA THR A 72 16.17 -16.64 -0.56
C THR A 72 15.30 -15.39 -0.76
N GLU A 73 15.43 -14.70 -1.90
CA GLU A 73 14.61 -13.51 -2.22
C GLU A 73 13.20 -13.87 -2.68
N GLY A 74 12.98 -15.09 -3.18
CA GLY A 74 11.72 -15.58 -3.73
C GLY A 74 11.39 -14.97 -5.11
N THR A 75 10.66 -15.71 -5.94
CA THR A 75 10.33 -15.33 -7.32
C THR A 75 8.90 -14.85 -7.52
N SER A 76 8.05 -14.94 -6.49
CA SER A 76 6.65 -14.51 -6.57
C SER A 76 6.56 -13.00 -6.68
N GLU A 77 5.84 -12.53 -7.69
CA GLU A 77 5.54 -11.11 -7.86
C GLU A 77 4.63 -10.60 -6.74
N PHE A 78 4.76 -9.33 -6.42
CA PHE A 78 3.83 -8.66 -5.50
C PHE A 78 2.62 -8.13 -6.29
N ILE A 79 1.45 -8.22 -5.69
CA ILE A 79 0.18 -7.79 -6.31
C ILE A 79 0.11 -6.26 -6.42
N ASN A 80 0.61 -5.55 -5.42
CA ASN A 80 0.64 -4.08 -5.37
C ASN A 80 1.83 -3.57 -4.57
N SER A 81 2.08 -2.25 -4.65
CA SER A 81 3.20 -1.59 -3.98
C SER A 81 3.09 -1.66 -2.44
N ARG A 82 1.88 -1.64 -1.87
CA ARG A 82 1.65 -1.80 -0.42
C ARG A 82 2.10 -3.18 0.06
N ASN A 83 1.72 -4.25 -0.64
CA ASN A 83 2.17 -5.60 -0.32
C ASN A 83 3.68 -5.76 -0.51
N ALA A 84 4.25 -5.12 -1.52
CA ALA A 84 5.69 -5.10 -1.76
C ALA A 84 6.44 -4.39 -0.62
N ALA A 85 5.95 -3.24 -0.15
CA ALA A 85 6.53 -2.53 0.99
C ALA A 85 6.45 -3.36 2.26
N ALA A 86 5.27 -3.87 2.61
CA ALA A 86 5.08 -4.69 3.81
C ALA A 86 5.93 -5.98 3.78
N GLY A 87 5.98 -6.66 2.63
CA GLY A 87 6.80 -7.87 2.45
C GLY A 87 8.30 -7.59 2.51
N SER A 88 8.74 -6.44 1.98
CA SER A 88 10.14 -6.02 2.02
C SER A 88 10.58 -5.60 3.42
N LEU A 89 9.71 -4.94 4.19
CA LEU A 89 10.02 -4.55 5.57
C LEU A 89 10.13 -5.74 6.53
N ARG A 90 9.38 -6.82 6.27
CA ARG A 90 9.35 -8.02 7.13
C ARG A 90 10.43 -9.05 6.81
N GLN A 91 11.44 -8.71 6.00
CA GLN A 91 12.54 -9.63 5.72
C GLN A 91 13.32 -9.95 6.99
N LYS A 92 13.75 -11.22 7.12
CA LYS A 92 14.61 -11.65 8.24
C LYS A 92 16.01 -11.05 8.12
N ASP A 93 16.47 -10.90 6.89
CA ASP A 93 17.75 -10.31 6.55
C ASP A 93 17.57 -8.83 6.16
N SER A 94 18.19 -7.95 6.94
CA SER A 94 18.13 -6.50 6.71
C SER A 94 18.84 -6.05 5.44
N GLU A 95 19.79 -6.85 4.91
CA GLU A 95 20.43 -6.54 3.62
C GLU A 95 19.46 -6.65 2.46
N ILE A 96 18.49 -7.57 2.53
CA ILE A 96 17.42 -7.66 1.53
C ILE A 96 16.54 -6.42 1.59
N THR A 97 16.17 -5.96 2.79
CA THR A 97 15.41 -4.72 2.98
C THR A 97 16.18 -3.51 2.47
N ALA A 98 17.49 -3.43 2.74
CA ALA A 98 18.34 -2.33 2.29
C ALA A 98 18.42 -2.19 0.75
N LYS A 99 18.30 -3.31 0.02
CA LYS A 99 18.26 -3.34 -1.45
C LYS A 99 16.90 -2.93 -2.02
N ARG A 100 15.85 -2.83 -1.19
CA ARG A 100 14.51 -2.37 -1.58
C ARG A 100 14.46 -0.85 -1.39
N ASP A 101 13.92 -0.15 -2.36
CA ASP A 101 13.71 1.31 -2.25
C ASP A 101 12.44 1.57 -1.42
N LEU A 102 12.56 1.37 -0.10
CA LEU A 102 11.49 1.74 0.84
C LEU A 102 11.70 3.19 1.29
N ARG A 103 10.58 3.89 1.49
CA ARG A 103 10.55 5.27 1.98
C ARG A 103 9.51 5.42 3.07
N LEU A 104 9.76 6.36 3.99
CA LEU A 104 8.84 6.77 5.05
C LEU A 104 8.21 8.11 4.67
N LEU A 105 6.91 8.24 4.90
CA LEU A 105 6.22 9.53 5.02
C LEU A 105 5.70 9.67 6.44
N ALA A 106 6.26 10.62 7.18
CA ALA A 106 5.82 10.92 8.54
C ALA A 106 4.60 11.83 8.50
N TYR A 107 3.66 11.61 9.44
CA TYR A 107 2.40 12.35 9.44
C TYR A 107 1.87 12.73 10.83
N GLN A 108 2.53 12.34 11.90
CA GLN A 108 2.07 12.67 13.24
C GLN A 108 3.19 12.53 14.28
N ILE A 109 3.23 13.43 15.24
CA ILE A 109 3.93 13.26 16.53
C ILE A 109 2.91 12.66 17.50
N ILE A 110 3.29 11.58 18.18
CA ILE A 110 2.44 10.91 19.18
C ILE A 110 2.76 11.45 20.56
N GLU A 111 4.05 11.52 20.89
CA GLU A 111 4.54 11.94 22.17
C GLU A 111 5.84 12.72 21.97
N HIS A 112 6.05 13.76 22.77
CA HIS A 112 7.27 14.56 22.78
C HIS A 112 7.41 15.27 24.14
N ASP A 113 8.65 15.42 24.59
CA ASP A 113 8.95 16.15 25.82
C ASP A 113 8.97 17.67 25.58
N GLU A 114 9.38 18.12 24.37
CA GLU A 114 9.43 19.51 23.89
C GLU A 114 9.59 19.57 22.35
N PRO A 115 9.16 20.65 21.66
CA PRO A 115 8.28 21.74 22.09
C PRO A 115 6.80 21.41 21.82
N THR A 116 5.88 22.01 22.56
CA THR A 116 4.44 21.95 22.28
C THR A 116 4.14 22.77 21.03
N VAL A 117 3.43 22.16 20.08
CA VAL A 117 2.85 22.84 18.92
C VAL A 117 1.34 22.84 19.04
N ASP A 118 0.71 23.98 18.79
CA ASP A 118 -0.72 24.17 19.06
C ASP A 118 -1.62 23.60 17.98
N ASN A 119 -1.07 23.26 16.83
CA ASN A 119 -1.85 22.80 15.70
C ASN A 119 -1.12 21.74 14.84
N TYR A 120 -1.91 21.00 14.09
CA TYR A 120 -1.43 19.90 13.26
C TYR A 120 -0.51 20.37 12.13
N TYR A 121 -0.76 21.53 11.53
CA TYR A 121 0.07 22.05 10.46
C TYR A 121 1.51 22.35 10.94
N ASP A 122 1.64 23.00 12.10
CA ASP A 122 2.94 23.27 12.72
C ASP A 122 3.63 21.99 13.18
N GLN A 123 2.85 20.97 13.61
CA GLN A 123 3.39 19.65 13.92
C GLN A 123 4.07 19.03 12.69
N ILE A 124 3.45 19.10 11.51
CA ILE A 124 4.05 18.60 10.26
C ILE A 124 5.32 19.39 9.90
N ASN A 125 5.30 20.73 10.04
CA ASN A 125 6.47 21.56 9.82
C ASN A 125 7.62 21.23 10.78
N LEU A 126 7.30 20.93 12.03
CA LEU A 126 8.29 20.45 13.00
C LEU A 126 8.92 19.13 12.55
N ILE A 127 8.11 18.12 12.17
CA ILE A 127 8.60 16.83 11.67
C ILE A 127 9.55 17.02 10.47
N ASP A 128 9.17 17.87 9.51
CA ASP A 128 10.00 18.19 8.34
C ASP A 128 11.31 18.84 8.75
N SER A 129 11.26 19.79 9.69
CA SER A 129 12.45 20.47 10.22
C SER A 129 13.43 19.55 10.96
N LEU A 130 12.95 18.39 11.44
CA LEU A 130 13.77 17.34 12.07
C LEU A 130 14.44 16.43 11.03
N GLY A 131 14.13 16.60 9.74
CA GLY A 131 14.72 15.87 8.62
C GLY A 131 13.91 14.67 8.13
N PHE A 132 12.67 14.50 8.59
CA PHE A 132 11.77 13.47 8.06
C PHE A 132 11.04 13.97 6.82
N SER A 133 10.83 13.09 5.85
CA SER A 133 9.91 13.37 4.74
C SER A 133 8.47 13.36 5.25
N VAL A 134 7.70 14.37 4.88
CA VAL A 134 6.30 14.53 5.28
C VAL A 134 5.38 14.61 4.06
N ASN A 135 4.09 14.34 4.26
CA ASN A 135 3.08 14.61 3.24
C ASN A 135 2.84 16.11 3.10
N THR A 136 2.52 16.55 1.89
CA THR A 136 2.03 17.92 1.68
C THR A 136 0.70 18.11 2.40
N VAL A 137 0.65 19.07 3.32
CA VAL A 137 -0.55 19.44 4.07
C VAL A 137 -1.03 20.80 3.58
N LYS A 138 -2.33 20.92 3.35
CA LYS A 138 -2.99 22.17 2.97
C LYS A 138 -4.06 22.51 3.99
N ILE A 139 -4.23 23.81 4.29
CA ILE A 139 -5.26 24.30 5.19
C ILE A 139 -6.46 24.72 4.36
N ALA A 140 -7.66 24.41 4.83
CA ALA A 140 -8.93 24.88 4.29
C ALA A 140 -9.79 25.45 5.41
N ASN A 141 -10.48 26.56 5.15
CA ASN A 141 -11.27 27.29 6.14
C ASN A 141 -12.78 27.09 5.97
N ASN A 142 -13.20 26.52 4.85
CA ASN A 142 -14.61 26.27 4.52
C ASN A 142 -14.77 25.04 3.63
N ILE A 143 -16.02 24.61 3.46
CA ILE A 143 -16.35 23.40 2.72
C ILE A 143 -16.00 23.50 1.22
N ASP A 144 -16.08 24.67 0.63
CA ASP A 144 -15.79 24.87 -0.79
C ASP A 144 -14.30 24.72 -1.05
N GLU A 145 -13.46 25.28 -0.17
CA GLU A 145 -12.01 25.07 -0.21
C GLU A 145 -11.65 23.59 -0.04
N ILE A 146 -12.29 22.88 0.90
CA ILE A 146 -12.09 21.44 1.10
C ILE A 146 -12.42 20.69 -0.19
N ASN A 147 -13.58 20.93 -0.80
CA ASN A 147 -13.99 20.25 -2.02
C ASN A 147 -13.02 20.52 -3.18
N ASN A 148 -12.57 21.77 -3.33
CA ASN A 148 -11.61 22.14 -4.36
C ASN A 148 -10.27 21.42 -4.15
N LEU A 149 -9.76 21.32 -2.91
CA LEU A 149 -8.53 20.62 -2.60
C LEU A 149 -8.65 19.11 -2.83
N LEU A 150 -9.79 18.51 -2.46
CA LEU A 150 -10.04 17.08 -2.70
C LEU A 150 -10.06 16.77 -4.19
N ASN A 151 -10.72 17.59 -5.01
CA ASN A 151 -10.74 17.44 -6.46
C ASN A 151 -9.33 17.56 -7.06
N GLN A 152 -8.55 18.56 -6.64
CA GLN A 152 -7.16 18.72 -7.09
C GLN A 152 -6.29 17.50 -6.77
N ILE A 153 -6.46 16.92 -5.57
CA ILE A 153 -5.69 15.72 -5.19
C ILE A 153 -6.13 14.51 -6.02
N ASP A 154 -7.43 14.35 -6.27
CA ASP A 154 -7.94 13.23 -7.09
C ASP A 154 -7.48 13.34 -8.55
N GLU A 155 -7.49 14.53 -9.15
CA GLU A 155 -7.00 14.78 -10.50
C GLU A 155 -5.50 14.51 -10.63
N SER A 156 -4.71 14.88 -9.61
CA SER A 156 -3.25 14.71 -9.59
C SER A 156 -2.80 13.37 -8.97
N ARG A 157 -3.70 12.45 -8.63
CA ARG A 157 -3.34 11.21 -7.90
C ARG A 157 -2.33 10.32 -8.62
N ASN A 158 -2.26 10.42 -9.94
CA ASN A 158 -1.31 9.65 -10.75
C ASN A 158 0.11 10.24 -10.76
N ASP A 159 0.27 11.51 -10.42
CA ASP A 159 1.55 12.23 -10.40
C ASP A 159 2.39 11.88 -9.15
N TYR A 160 1.74 11.37 -8.10
CA TYR A 160 2.46 10.90 -6.92
C TYR A 160 3.27 9.64 -7.24
N ASP A 161 4.45 9.51 -6.66
CA ASP A 161 5.32 8.34 -6.80
C ASP A 161 4.83 7.12 -6.00
N TYR A 162 3.73 7.27 -5.25
CA TYR A 162 3.01 6.24 -4.50
C TYR A 162 1.52 6.22 -4.84
N GLN A 163 0.85 5.14 -4.50
CA GLN A 163 -0.60 5.00 -4.70
C GLN A 163 -1.36 5.67 -3.56
N ILE A 164 -2.36 6.48 -3.90
CA ILE A 164 -3.31 7.07 -2.96
C ILE A 164 -4.73 6.63 -3.32
N ASP A 165 -5.55 6.39 -2.31
CA ASP A 165 -6.95 5.99 -2.43
C ASP A 165 -7.91 7.02 -1.82
N GLY A 166 -7.37 8.11 -1.30
CA GLY A 166 -8.14 9.16 -0.65
C GLY A 166 -7.27 10.19 0.05
N ALA A 167 -7.92 11.08 0.76
CA ALA A 167 -7.29 12.08 1.61
C ALA A 167 -7.85 11.99 3.04
N VAL A 168 -7.13 12.51 4.02
CA VAL A 168 -7.59 12.60 5.40
C VAL A 168 -7.76 14.06 5.76
N LEU A 169 -8.98 14.45 6.10
CA LEU A 169 -9.32 15.75 6.66
C LEU A 169 -9.12 15.67 8.18
N LYS A 170 -8.42 16.63 8.75
CA LYS A 170 -8.15 16.70 10.19
C LYS A 170 -8.47 18.10 10.71
N VAL A 171 -9.03 18.18 11.90
CA VAL A 171 -9.13 19.45 12.62
C VAL A 171 -7.72 19.95 12.93
N ASN A 172 -7.41 21.20 12.59
CA ASN A 172 -6.04 21.71 12.75
C ASN A 172 -5.66 22.02 14.20
N SER A 173 -6.57 22.53 15.03
CA SER A 173 -6.30 22.87 16.43
C SER A 173 -6.18 21.62 17.31
N ASN A 174 -5.05 21.44 17.99
CA ASN A 174 -4.83 20.32 18.94
C ASN A 174 -5.79 20.38 20.12
N LEU A 175 -6.06 21.58 20.66
CA LEU A 175 -7.03 21.76 21.73
C LEU A 175 -8.44 21.27 21.32
N VAL A 176 -8.86 21.53 20.10
CA VAL A 176 -10.16 21.06 19.58
C VAL A 176 -10.12 19.55 19.34
N GLN A 177 -9.00 19.00 18.87
CA GLN A 177 -8.82 17.55 18.72
C GLN A 177 -8.99 16.83 20.07
N ASP A 178 -8.36 17.34 21.12
CA ASP A 178 -8.44 16.79 22.47
C ASP A 178 -9.89 16.83 23.03
N ASN A 179 -10.59 17.94 22.82
CA ASN A 179 -11.99 18.10 23.23
C ASN A 179 -12.95 17.16 22.47
N LEU A 180 -12.70 16.90 21.18
CA LEU A 180 -13.49 15.95 20.38
C LEU A 180 -13.19 14.50 20.77
N GLY A 181 -11.95 14.20 21.14
CA GLY A 181 -11.48 12.90 21.58
C GLY A 181 -11.61 11.79 20.54
N TYR A 182 -11.80 10.57 21.04
CA TYR A 182 -11.79 9.34 20.25
C TYR A 182 -13.07 8.53 20.45
N THR A 183 -13.41 7.74 19.44
CA THR A 183 -14.29 6.58 19.60
C THR A 183 -13.44 5.36 19.94
N SER A 184 -14.05 4.21 20.17
CA SER A 184 -13.32 2.94 20.35
C SER A 184 -12.44 2.53 19.16
N LYS A 185 -12.66 3.12 17.97
CA LYS A 185 -12.01 2.69 16.72
C LYS A 185 -11.27 3.81 15.99
N ALA A 186 -11.62 5.07 16.22
CA ALA A 186 -11.11 6.18 15.40
C ALA A 186 -11.18 7.52 16.14
N PRO A 187 -10.33 8.51 15.81
CA PRO A 187 -10.46 9.87 16.27
C PRO A 187 -11.75 10.52 15.72
N ARG A 188 -12.40 11.37 16.53
CA ARG A 188 -13.58 12.13 16.09
C ARG A 188 -13.22 13.39 15.30
N TRP A 189 -11.97 13.79 15.35
CA TRP A 189 -11.42 14.97 14.69
C TRP A 189 -10.79 14.69 13.33
N ALA A 190 -10.86 13.46 12.83
CA ALA A 190 -10.33 13.08 11.53
C ALA A 190 -11.38 12.32 10.70
N LEU A 191 -11.46 12.66 9.42
CA LEU A 191 -12.35 12.05 8.44
C LEU A 191 -11.55 11.56 7.23
N ALA A 192 -11.64 10.27 6.93
CA ALA A 192 -11.07 9.72 5.71
C ALA A 192 -12.05 9.93 4.55
N TYR A 193 -11.63 10.70 3.56
CA TYR A 193 -12.34 10.87 2.30
C TYR A 193 -11.72 9.93 1.26
N LYS A 194 -12.50 8.98 0.78
CA LYS A 194 -12.05 8.02 -0.25
C LYS A 194 -12.45 8.52 -1.63
N PHE A 195 -11.47 8.55 -2.53
CA PHE A 195 -11.74 8.82 -3.95
C PHE A 195 -12.58 7.70 -4.54
N SER A 196 -13.26 8.00 -5.64
CA SER A 196 -14.00 6.98 -6.39
C SER A 196 -13.05 5.86 -6.78
N ALA A 197 -13.44 4.64 -6.45
CA ALA A 197 -12.66 3.47 -6.81
C ALA A 197 -12.57 3.37 -8.33
N GLU A 198 -11.39 3.01 -8.84
CA GLU A 198 -11.25 2.70 -10.25
C GLU A 198 -12.08 1.47 -10.59
N GLU A 199 -12.86 1.61 -11.64
CA GLU A 199 -13.73 0.58 -12.17
C GLU A 199 -13.26 0.18 -13.56
N GLN A 200 -13.29 -1.11 -13.83
CA GLN A 200 -13.01 -1.63 -15.16
C GLN A 200 -14.04 -2.72 -15.51
N THR A 201 -14.40 -2.76 -16.79
CA THR A 201 -15.33 -3.78 -17.29
C THR A 201 -14.54 -4.95 -17.85
N THR A 202 -14.84 -6.16 -17.38
CA THR A 202 -14.23 -7.39 -17.88
C THR A 202 -15.26 -8.50 -18.01
N LYS A 203 -14.87 -9.63 -18.64
CA LYS A 203 -15.76 -10.77 -18.87
C LYS A 203 -15.68 -11.76 -17.71
N LEU A 204 -16.83 -12.22 -17.24
CA LEU A 204 -16.95 -13.34 -16.29
C LEU A 204 -16.79 -14.66 -17.05
N ILE A 205 -15.65 -15.33 -16.84
CA ILE A 205 -15.32 -16.58 -17.54
C ILE A 205 -15.96 -17.80 -16.85
N ASP A 206 -15.90 -17.82 -15.51
CA ASP A 206 -16.33 -18.96 -14.71
C ASP A 206 -16.64 -18.53 -13.28
N ILE A 207 -17.34 -19.38 -12.51
CA ILE A 207 -17.57 -19.21 -11.07
C ILE A 207 -17.07 -20.47 -10.37
N LYS A 208 -16.04 -20.34 -9.52
CA LYS A 208 -15.46 -21.42 -8.73
C LYS A 208 -15.87 -21.32 -7.27
N LEU A 209 -16.02 -22.47 -6.64
CA LEU A 209 -16.26 -22.54 -5.19
C LEU A 209 -14.94 -22.75 -4.46
N GLN A 210 -14.64 -21.87 -3.52
CA GLN A 210 -13.47 -21.95 -2.66
C GLN A 210 -13.90 -22.29 -1.23
N VAL A 211 -13.25 -23.29 -0.64
CA VAL A 211 -13.50 -23.67 0.76
C VAL A 211 -12.49 -22.97 1.65
N GLY A 212 -12.99 -22.16 2.57
CA GLY A 212 -12.18 -21.47 3.58
C GLY A 212 -11.70 -22.42 4.70
N ARG A 213 -10.79 -21.96 5.54
CA ARG A 213 -10.23 -22.73 6.66
C ARG A 213 -11.30 -23.22 7.66
N THR A 214 -12.39 -22.51 7.79
CA THR A 214 -13.52 -22.83 8.67
C THR A 214 -14.56 -23.75 8.03
N GLY A 215 -14.32 -24.21 6.77
CA GLY A 215 -15.29 -24.98 6.00
C GLY A 215 -16.34 -24.14 5.25
N ALA A 216 -16.33 -22.82 5.41
CA ALA A 216 -17.23 -21.94 4.69
C ALA A 216 -16.91 -21.97 3.18
N VAL A 217 -17.95 -22.15 2.35
CA VAL A 217 -17.84 -22.16 0.90
C VAL A 217 -18.13 -20.77 0.36
N THR A 218 -17.16 -20.21 -0.35
CA THR A 218 -17.26 -18.87 -0.93
C THR A 218 -17.16 -18.95 -2.46
N PRO A 219 -18.14 -18.46 -3.22
CA PRO A 219 -18.03 -18.37 -4.67
C PRO A 219 -17.05 -17.28 -5.08
N VAL A 220 -16.24 -17.59 -6.08
CA VAL A 220 -15.21 -16.70 -6.63
C VAL A 220 -15.40 -16.62 -8.14
N ALA A 221 -15.58 -15.41 -8.65
CA ALA A 221 -15.60 -15.15 -10.09
C ALA A 221 -14.20 -15.33 -10.68
N VAL A 222 -14.12 -16.06 -11.77
CA VAL A 222 -12.93 -16.11 -12.66
C VAL A 222 -13.17 -15.11 -13.77
N LEU A 223 -12.29 -14.14 -13.90
CA LEU A 223 -12.42 -13.01 -14.81
C LEU A 223 -11.37 -13.09 -15.92
N GLU A 224 -11.70 -12.56 -17.08
CA GLU A 224 -10.66 -12.20 -18.05
C GLU A 224 -9.71 -11.21 -17.38
N PRO A 225 -8.37 -11.46 -17.38
CA PRO A 225 -7.44 -10.64 -16.64
C PRO A 225 -7.50 -9.17 -17.06
N ILE A 226 -7.73 -8.28 -16.10
CA ILE A 226 -7.81 -6.84 -16.34
C ILE A 226 -7.04 -6.06 -15.27
N ASN A 227 -6.46 -4.93 -15.68
CA ASN A 227 -5.75 -4.05 -14.76
C ASN A 227 -6.74 -3.06 -14.14
N VAL A 228 -6.87 -3.06 -12.82
CA VAL A 228 -7.70 -2.14 -12.05
C VAL A 228 -6.82 -1.48 -11.00
N GLY A 229 -6.66 -0.16 -11.03
CA GLY A 229 -5.86 0.60 -10.07
C GLY A 229 -4.41 0.10 -9.95
N GLY A 230 -3.80 -0.33 -11.05
CA GLY A 230 -2.43 -0.84 -11.08
C GLY A 230 -2.26 -2.30 -10.62
N ALA A 231 -3.35 -3.00 -10.30
CA ALA A 231 -3.33 -4.43 -9.97
C ALA A 231 -3.97 -5.27 -11.08
N LEU A 232 -3.32 -6.37 -11.49
CA LEU A 232 -3.91 -7.33 -12.41
C LEU A 232 -4.91 -8.21 -11.65
N VAL A 233 -6.19 -8.07 -11.97
CA VAL A 233 -7.30 -8.80 -11.35
C VAL A 233 -7.77 -9.90 -12.29
N SER A 234 -7.73 -11.16 -11.82
CA SER A 234 -8.22 -12.35 -12.52
C SER A 234 -9.28 -13.10 -11.71
N PHE A 235 -9.42 -12.76 -10.42
CA PHE A 235 -10.36 -13.39 -9.51
C PHE A 235 -11.02 -12.35 -8.62
N ALA A 236 -12.33 -12.55 -8.36
CA ALA A 236 -13.09 -11.66 -7.50
C ALA A 236 -14.04 -12.46 -6.61
N THR A 237 -14.10 -12.14 -5.31
CA THR A 237 -15.06 -12.80 -4.43
C THR A 237 -16.50 -12.41 -4.77
N LEU A 238 -17.41 -13.37 -4.75
CA LEU A 238 -18.85 -13.14 -4.88
C LEU A 238 -19.56 -13.23 -3.52
N HIS A 239 -18.79 -13.34 -2.43
CA HIS A 239 -19.20 -13.41 -1.03
C HIS A 239 -20.06 -14.63 -0.69
N ASN A 240 -21.25 -14.76 -1.29
CA ASN A 240 -22.17 -15.86 -1.07
C ASN A 240 -23.04 -16.12 -2.32
N PRO A 241 -23.76 -17.24 -2.40
CA PRO A 241 -24.64 -17.56 -3.53
C PRO A 241 -25.79 -16.56 -3.74
N ASP A 242 -26.28 -15.94 -2.66
CA ASP A 242 -27.37 -14.96 -2.74
C ASP A 242 -26.97 -13.72 -3.53
N GLU A 243 -25.69 -13.30 -3.43
CA GLU A 243 -25.16 -12.19 -4.23
C GLU A 243 -25.14 -12.51 -5.73
N ILE A 244 -24.87 -13.75 -6.12
CA ILE A 244 -24.93 -14.19 -7.51
C ILE A 244 -26.36 -14.08 -8.03
N SER A 245 -27.32 -14.57 -7.23
CA SER A 245 -28.75 -14.52 -7.59
C SER A 245 -29.27 -13.08 -7.61
N ARG A 246 -28.90 -12.25 -6.62
CA ARG A 246 -29.33 -10.85 -6.53
C ARG A 246 -28.85 -10.01 -7.70
N LYS A 247 -27.65 -10.29 -8.20
CA LYS A 247 -27.03 -9.59 -9.34
C LYS A 247 -27.32 -10.25 -10.68
N ASP A 248 -28.03 -11.38 -10.70
CA ASP A 248 -28.32 -12.21 -11.89
C ASP A 248 -27.05 -12.50 -12.72
N LEU A 249 -25.95 -12.85 -12.05
CA LEU A 249 -24.67 -13.06 -12.71
C LEU A 249 -24.65 -14.38 -13.46
N ARG A 250 -24.25 -14.33 -14.73
CA ARG A 250 -24.13 -15.50 -15.61
C ARG A 250 -22.74 -15.56 -16.24
N ILE A 251 -22.26 -16.78 -16.47
CA ILE A 251 -21.00 -16.99 -17.20
C ILE A 251 -21.12 -16.35 -18.58
N ASN A 252 -20.07 -15.64 -19.00
CA ASN A 252 -19.95 -14.80 -20.19
C ASN A 252 -20.55 -13.39 -20.08
N ASP A 253 -21.12 -12.99 -18.96
CA ASP A 253 -21.52 -11.61 -18.74
C ASP A 253 -20.31 -10.68 -18.70
N TYR A 254 -20.51 -9.42 -19.12
CA TYR A 254 -19.59 -8.34 -18.82
C TYR A 254 -19.92 -7.75 -17.45
N VAL A 255 -18.89 -7.64 -16.61
CA VAL A 255 -19.04 -7.22 -15.22
C VAL A 255 -18.08 -6.08 -14.91
N ILE A 256 -18.52 -5.15 -14.09
CA ILE A 256 -17.70 -4.05 -13.59
C ILE A 256 -16.97 -4.54 -12.33
N VAL A 257 -15.66 -4.44 -12.34
CA VAL A 257 -14.79 -4.81 -11.22
C VAL A 257 -14.25 -3.54 -10.57
N ARG A 258 -14.37 -3.48 -9.24
CA ARG A 258 -13.95 -2.35 -8.42
C ARG A 258 -12.99 -2.82 -7.34
N LEU A 259 -11.89 -2.10 -7.08
CA LEU A 259 -10.83 -2.52 -6.16
C LEU A 259 -11.14 -2.34 -4.67
N SER A 260 -12.06 -1.47 -4.27
CA SER A 260 -12.21 -1.08 -2.84
C SER A 260 -12.85 -2.13 -1.94
N LEU A 261 -13.60 -3.05 -2.51
CA LEU A 261 -14.13 -4.32 -2.03
C LEU A 261 -14.61 -4.95 -3.33
N ILE A 262 -13.99 -5.99 -3.80
CA ILE A 262 -14.27 -6.54 -5.13
C ILE A 262 -15.78 -6.73 -5.29
N HIS A 263 -16.47 -5.70 -5.72
CA HIS A 263 -17.88 -5.72 -6.05
C HIS A 263 -18.02 -5.86 -7.55
N ILE A 264 -18.71 -6.90 -7.97
CA ILE A 264 -19.08 -7.11 -9.35
C ILE A 264 -20.49 -6.56 -9.55
N TRP A 265 -20.64 -5.70 -10.56
CA TRP A 265 -21.94 -5.22 -11.05
C TRP A 265 -22.11 -5.73 -12.48
N ARG A 266 -23.33 -6.13 -12.81
CA ARG A 266 -23.72 -6.48 -14.18
C ARG A 266 -24.01 -5.22 -14.97
#